data_a72c100069e06148a5fa1b2148bb4bc6
#
_entry.id   a72c100069e06148a5fa1b2148bb4bc6
#
_cell.length_a   1.000
_cell.length_b   1.000
_cell.length_c   1.000
_cell.angle_alpha   90.00
_cell.angle_beta   90.00
_cell.angle_gamma   90.00
#
_symmetry.space_group_name_H-M   'P 1'
#
loop_
_entity.id
_entity.type
_entity.pdbx_description
1 polymer ?
#
loop_
_entity_poly.entity_id
_entity_poly.type
_entity_poly.pdbx_seq_one_letter_code
_entity_poly.pdbx_strand_id
1 'polypeptide(L)'
;MLSRLVLIKGALLCASAWLAAPSYASDINFDFSGSYRLRYETLQNPIFPTDASTRSRSNDRISSRVLLKGQAKWERWNATVEIQDSRAFLDDNDPSLTSSQVNTLEPLQFFLRYSDVNEYVKSVTVGRMTLDHGSRRLLARGVYRNTQNAFDGITVDTEYQKWAIRGFYLLPVSRLPSASALIEDNERAFDKSYSERKIFGFYATSPEKAWNLHSYWFKESDGADFATRNRDLYTLAAEYSTTIGNGWKANAELIGQTGTTRQTTAADDMTDLDVRAWMAHGHIGRKVNDSTFLRAEIDYASGDNNSDDDTVHSPDSLYGVRRFDFGPTDVYQGFRRSNIIAPGLRSVTKVDKHEVMVGYKAVWYDKVEAGADDFMGQQLEVRWRYKALPDLRLEFGGAYLHKGDALEAGDYADDSQFAYTAFLYSF
;
A
#
# COMPACT_ATOMS: atom_id res chain seq x y z
N MET A 1 -23.24 -26.99 -16.81
CA MET A 1 -23.33 -25.67 -16.18
C MET A 1 -24.08 -25.70 -14.84
N LEU A 2 -24.38 -26.86 -14.27
CA LEU A 2 -25.17 -27.04 -13.01
C LEU A 2 -24.32 -27.63 -11.84
N SER A 3 -23.02 -27.89 -11.99
CA SER A 3 -22.20 -28.56 -10.96
C SER A 3 -21.37 -27.61 -10.07
N ARG A 4 -21.39 -26.29 -10.31
CA ARG A 4 -20.62 -25.30 -9.52
C ARG A 4 -21.40 -24.56 -8.43
N LEU A 5 -22.71 -24.80 -8.32
CA LEU A 5 -23.57 -24.18 -7.28
C LEU A 5 -23.54 -24.92 -5.93
N VAL A 6 -22.92 -26.10 -5.86
CA VAL A 6 -22.87 -26.94 -4.64
C VAL A 6 -21.75 -26.57 -3.68
N LEU A 7 -20.70 -25.92 -4.17
CA LEU A 7 -19.54 -25.54 -3.33
C LEU A 7 -19.79 -24.33 -2.41
N ILE A 8 -20.76 -23.47 -2.72
CA ILE A 8 -21.09 -22.32 -1.85
C ILE A 8 -21.92 -22.74 -0.64
N LYS A 9 -22.70 -23.82 -0.73
CA LYS A 9 -23.45 -24.36 0.41
C LYS A 9 -22.59 -25.15 1.40
N GLY A 10 -21.43 -25.68 0.99
CA GLY A 10 -20.51 -26.41 1.85
C GLY A 10 -19.73 -25.52 2.82
N ALA A 11 -19.41 -24.29 2.43
CA ALA A 11 -18.66 -23.34 3.28
C ALA A 11 -19.50 -22.75 4.41
N LEU A 12 -20.83 -22.70 4.27
CA LEU A 12 -21.75 -22.22 5.33
C LEU A 12 -22.03 -23.29 6.39
N LEU A 13 -21.81 -24.56 6.11
CA LEU A 13 -22.08 -25.66 7.07
C LEU A 13 -20.93 -25.96 8.01
N CYS A 14 -19.70 -25.52 7.72
CA CYS A 14 -18.56 -25.65 8.65
C CYS A 14 -18.57 -24.61 9.78
N ALA A 15 -19.32 -23.51 9.66
CA ALA A 15 -19.45 -22.51 10.71
C ALA A 15 -20.39 -22.92 11.85
N SER A 16 -21.23 -23.92 11.64
CA SER A 16 -22.22 -24.36 12.63
C SER A 16 -21.75 -25.46 13.61
N ALA A 17 -20.58 -26.05 13.40
CA ALA A 17 -20.06 -27.13 14.24
C ALA A 17 -19.29 -26.66 15.48
N TRP A 18 -19.09 -25.36 15.69
CA TRP A 18 -18.36 -24.80 16.83
C TRP A 18 -19.25 -24.25 17.95
N LEU A 19 -20.57 -24.50 17.94
CA LEU A 19 -21.51 -23.95 18.91
C LEU A 19 -21.80 -24.90 20.11
N ALA A 20 -21.01 -25.93 20.30
CA ALA A 20 -21.11 -26.77 21.50
C ALA A 20 -19.87 -26.62 22.39
N ALA A 21 -19.55 -25.39 22.84
CA ALA A 21 -18.60 -25.15 23.91
C ALA A 21 -19.34 -25.07 25.26
N PRO A 22 -18.76 -25.63 26.34
CA PRO A 22 -19.43 -25.69 27.63
C PRO A 22 -19.67 -24.28 28.22
N SER A 23 -20.72 -24.16 28.98
CA SER A 23 -21.32 -22.96 29.57
C SER A 23 -20.47 -22.14 30.58
N TYR A 24 -19.17 -21.98 30.31
CA TYR A 24 -18.29 -21.05 31.05
C TYR A 24 -17.89 -19.82 30.19
N ALA A 25 -18.39 -19.67 28.99
CA ALA A 25 -18.15 -18.53 28.13
C ALA A 25 -19.32 -17.52 28.19
N SER A 26 -19.69 -17.09 29.38
CA SER A 26 -20.52 -15.89 29.52
C SER A 26 -19.67 -14.72 29.07
N ASP A 27 -20.11 -13.99 28.06
CA ASP A 27 -19.57 -12.71 27.56
C ASP A 27 -18.48 -12.73 26.48
N ILE A 28 -18.37 -13.77 25.65
CA ILE A 28 -17.60 -13.65 24.40
C ILE A 28 -18.47 -12.96 23.35
N ASN A 29 -18.04 -11.80 22.91
CA ASN A 29 -18.67 -11.09 21.80
C ASN A 29 -17.97 -11.46 20.49
N PHE A 30 -18.73 -12.03 19.55
CA PHE A 30 -18.26 -12.35 18.20
C PHE A 30 -18.71 -11.29 17.21
N ASP A 31 -17.77 -10.82 16.40
CA ASP A 31 -18.01 -9.88 15.30
C ASP A 31 -17.48 -10.49 13.99
N PHE A 32 -18.32 -10.49 12.96
CA PHE A 32 -17.98 -11.00 11.63
C PHE A 32 -18.22 -9.91 10.60
N SER A 33 -17.25 -9.71 9.75
CA SER A 33 -17.33 -8.78 8.64
C SER A 33 -16.59 -9.31 7.43
N GLY A 34 -16.90 -8.79 6.28
CA GLY A 34 -16.21 -9.20 5.07
C GLY A 34 -16.40 -8.22 3.94
N SER A 35 -15.67 -8.46 2.86
CA SER A 35 -15.88 -7.74 1.61
C SER A 35 -15.53 -8.60 0.42
N TYR A 36 -16.25 -8.37 -0.67
CA TYR A 36 -15.92 -8.89 -1.98
C TYR A 36 -15.68 -7.72 -2.94
N ARG A 37 -14.55 -7.73 -3.63
CA ARG A 37 -14.24 -6.78 -4.70
C ARG A 37 -13.99 -7.53 -6.00
N LEU A 38 -14.70 -7.13 -7.05
CA LEU A 38 -14.40 -7.50 -8.44
C LEU A 38 -14.00 -6.23 -9.17
N ARG A 39 -12.88 -6.25 -9.90
CA ARG A 39 -12.38 -5.10 -10.64
C ARG A 39 -11.86 -5.54 -12.00
N TYR A 40 -12.36 -4.90 -13.06
CA TYR A 40 -11.76 -4.97 -14.39
C TYR A 40 -10.89 -3.74 -14.60
N GLU A 41 -9.72 -3.93 -15.17
CA GLU A 41 -8.73 -2.90 -15.47
C GLU A 41 -8.24 -3.10 -16.91
N THR A 42 -8.03 -1.99 -17.62
CA THR A 42 -7.35 -1.95 -18.92
C THR A 42 -6.26 -0.91 -18.88
N LEU A 43 -5.08 -1.26 -19.38
CA LEU A 43 -3.92 -0.41 -19.44
C LEU A 43 -3.33 -0.48 -20.86
N GLN A 44 -3.16 0.68 -21.48
CA GLN A 44 -2.48 0.82 -22.77
C GLN A 44 -1.19 1.62 -22.59
N ASN A 45 -0.14 1.24 -23.34
CA ASN A 45 1.17 1.87 -23.34
C ASN A 45 1.74 2.11 -21.94
N PRO A 46 1.97 1.06 -21.15
CA PRO A 46 2.50 1.20 -19.77
C PRO A 46 3.86 1.88 -19.77
N ILE A 47 4.24 2.45 -18.62
CA ILE A 47 5.59 2.95 -18.39
C ILE A 47 6.43 1.78 -17.89
N PHE A 48 7.13 1.08 -18.74
CA PHE A 48 8.09 0.06 -18.31
C PHE A 48 9.50 0.46 -18.72
N PRO A 49 10.45 0.41 -17.82
CA PRO A 49 11.81 0.84 -18.11
C PRO A 49 12.62 -0.15 -18.92
N THR A 50 12.14 -1.24 -19.49
CA THR A 50 13.01 -2.14 -20.25
C THR A 50 12.29 -3.23 -21.03
N ASP A 51 12.95 -3.68 -22.08
CA ASP A 51 12.73 -4.86 -22.92
C ASP A 51 11.31 -5.01 -23.47
N ALA A 52 11.06 -4.20 -24.51
CA ALA A 52 9.81 -4.19 -25.26
C ALA A 52 9.47 -5.51 -25.94
N SER A 53 10.45 -6.40 -26.12
CA SER A 53 10.27 -7.64 -26.86
C SER A 53 9.37 -8.66 -26.18
N THR A 54 9.18 -8.53 -24.86
CA THR A 54 8.43 -9.48 -24.03
C THR A 54 7.13 -8.93 -23.43
N ARG A 55 6.77 -7.66 -23.72
CA ARG A 55 5.63 -6.99 -23.08
C ARG A 55 4.54 -6.60 -24.05
N SER A 56 3.29 -6.87 -23.66
CA SER A 56 2.13 -6.38 -24.39
C SER A 56 1.98 -4.86 -24.24
N ARG A 57 1.61 -4.16 -25.31
CA ARG A 57 1.26 -2.74 -25.29
C ARG A 57 -0.12 -2.49 -24.65
N SER A 58 -0.89 -3.53 -24.43
CA SER A 58 -2.23 -3.46 -23.84
C SER A 58 -2.42 -4.64 -22.90
N ASN A 59 -2.78 -4.35 -21.67
CA ASN A 59 -3.06 -5.35 -20.65
C ASN A 59 -4.47 -5.16 -20.12
N ASP A 60 -5.26 -6.22 -20.19
CA ASP A 60 -6.58 -6.32 -19.60
C ASP A 60 -6.55 -7.31 -18.45
N ARG A 61 -7.15 -6.94 -17.33
CA ARG A 61 -7.16 -7.80 -16.16
C ARG A 61 -8.46 -7.74 -15.39
N ILE A 62 -8.94 -8.89 -14.96
CA ILE A 62 -9.97 -8.99 -13.94
C ILE A 62 -9.30 -9.40 -12.63
N SER A 63 -9.46 -8.61 -11.60
CA SER A 63 -9.01 -8.95 -10.25
C SER A 63 -10.19 -9.15 -9.31
N SER A 64 -10.20 -10.27 -8.57
CA SER A 64 -11.16 -10.53 -7.51
C SER A 64 -10.47 -10.58 -6.18
N ARG A 65 -11.13 -10.07 -5.12
CA ARG A 65 -10.65 -10.18 -3.75
C ARG A 65 -11.79 -10.43 -2.80
N VAL A 66 -11.67 -11.49 -2.00
CA VAL A 66 -12.49 -11.77 -0.83
C VAL A 66 -11.69 -11.49 0.42
N LEU A 67 -12.27 -10.79 1.39
CA LEU A 67 -11.78 -10.65 2.74
C LEU A 67 -12.87 -11.14 3.69
N LEU A 68 -12.53 -12.06 4.59
CA LEU A 68 -13.41 -12.54 5.65
C LEU A 68 -12.72 -12.37 6.99
N LYS A 69 -13.33 -11.63 7.91
CA LYS A 69 -12.77 -11.30 9.20
C LYS A 69 -13.70 -11.73 10.32
N GLY A 70 -13.15 -12.50 11.28
CA GLY A 70 -13.78 -12.85 12.53
C GLY A 70 -13.00 -12.25 13.71
N GLN A 71 -13.73 -11.75 14.69
CA GLN A 71 -13.16 -11.27 15.95
C GLN A 71 -13.91 -11.89 17.12
N ALA A 72 -13.18 -12.30 18.16
CA ALA A 72 -13.71 -12.74 19.43
C ALA A 72 -13.16 -11.84 20.53
N LYS A 73 -14.05 -11.20 21.29
CA LYS A 73 -13.70 -10.29 22.38
C LYS A 73 -14.25 -10.82 23.69
N TRP A 74 -13.37 -10.94 24.69
CA TRP A 74 -13.74 -11.33 26.05
C TRP A 74 -12.86 -10.62 27.06
N GLU A 75 -13.43 -10.02 28.05
CA GLU A 75 -12.72 -9.20 29.04
C GLU A 75 -11.76 -8.20 28.39
N ARG A 76 -10.45 -8.41 28.55
CA ARG A 76 -9.38 -7.57 27.99
C ARG A 76 -8.76 -8.16 26.73
N TRP A 77 -9.23 -9.31 26.27
CA TRP A 77 -8.69 -10.03 25.14
C TRP A 77 -9.48 -9.77 23.86
N ASN A 78 -8.77 -9.73 22.76
CA ASN A 78 -9.35 -9.73 21.40
C ASN A 78 -8.51 -10.65 20.51
N ALA A 79 -9.11 -11.73 20.03
CA ALA A 79 -8.56 -12.58 19.00
C ALA A 79 -9.15 -12.17 17.65
N THR A 80 -8.29 -12.01 16.63
CA THR A 80 -8.70 -11.63 15.28
C THR A 80 -8.13 -12.62 14.28
N VAL A 81 -8.98 -13.07 13.35
CA VAL A 81 -8.61 -13.84 12.16
C VAL A 81 -9.17 -13.12 10.95
N GLU A 82 -8.36 -12.91 9.91
CA GLU A 82 -8.81 -12.41 8.63
C GLU A 82 -8.16 -13.24 7.51
N ILE A 83 -8.99 -13.73 6.61
CA ILE A 83 -8.58 -14.51 5.44
C ILE A 83 -8.73 -13.63 4.20
N GLN A 84 -7.74 -13.66 3.33
CA GLN A 84 -7.73 -13.04 2.02
C GLN A 84 -7.71 -14.12 0.93
N ASP A 85 -8.53 -13.95 -0.11
CA ASP A 85 -8.40 -14.67 -1.36
C ASP A 85 -8.37 -13.66 -2.50
N SER A 86 -7.20 -13.47 -3.10
CA SER A 86 -6.95 -12.52 -4.18
C SER A 86 -6.51 -13.24 -5.44
N ARG A 87 -7.25 -13.05 -6.53
CA ARG A 87 -7.00 -13.72 -7.81
C ARG A 87 -7.01 -12.72 -8.96
N ALA A 88 -6.31 -13.07 -10.03
CA ALA A 88 -6.29 -12.35 -11.28
C ALA A 88 -6.66 -13.28 -12.45
N PHE A 89 -7.24 -12.71 -13.50
CA PHE A 89 -7.70 -13.40 -14.70
C PHE A 89 -7.58 -12.46 -15.91
N LEU A 90 -7.49 -12.99 -17.12
CA LEU A 90 -7.26 -12.27 -18.37
C LEU A 90 -5.89 -11.57 -18.43
N ASP A 91 -4.90 -12.18 -17.84
CA ASP A 91 -3.59 -11.61 -17.59
C ASP A 91 -2.45 -12.49 -18.12
N ASP A 92 -2.77 -13.39 -19.03
CA ASP A 92 -1.80 -14.28 -19.66
C ASP A 92 -0.65 -13.46 -20.28
N ASN A 93 0.59 -13.79 -19.88
CA ASN A 93 1.80 -13.08 -20.29
C ASN A 93 1.87 -11.59 -19.87
N ASP A 94 1.12 -11.16 -18.83
CA ASP A 94 1.26 -9.82 -18.26
C ASP A 94 2.48 -9.75 -17.32
N PRO A 95 3.59 -9.11 -17.73
CA PRO A 95 4.79 -9.02 -16.90
C PRO A 95 4.62 -8.13 -15.67
N SER A 96 3.51 -7.38 -15.57
CA SER A 96 3.15 -6.60 -14.39
C SER A 96 2.43 -7.44 -13.32
N LEU A 97 2.03 -8.67 -13.66
CA LEU A 97 1.38 -9.59 -12.74
C LEU A 97 2.39 -10.09 -11.69
N THR A 98 2.10 -9.82 -10.45
CA THR A 98 2.96 -10.19 -9.32
C THR A 98 2.12 -10.63 -8.14
N SER A 99 2.76 -11.07 -7.07
CA SER A 99 2.11 -11.33 -5.78
C SER A 99 1.41 -10.08 -5.17
N SER A 100 1.49 -8.92 -5.82
CA SER A 100 0.67 -7.74 -5.48
C SER A 100 -0.76 -7.85 -6.01
N GLN A 101 -1.02 -8.74 -6.97
CA GLN A 101 -2.33 -9.01 -7.55
C GLN A 101 -2.89 -10.35 -7.12
N VAL A 102 -2.04 -11.38 -6.97
CA VAL A 102 -2.46 -12.74 -6.63
C VAL A 102 -1.88 -13.17 -5.29
N ASN A 103 -2.74 -13.68 -4.43
CA ASN A 103 -2.42 -14.30 -3.14
C ASN A 103 -3.64 -15.10 -2.68
N THR A 104 -3.63 -16.40 -3.02
CA THR A 104 -4.81 -17.26 -2.96
C THR A 104 -4.97 -17.88 -1.59
N LEU A 105 -6.12 -17.65 -0.94
CA LEU A 105 -6.56 -18.23 0.33
C LEU A 105 -5.49 -18.15 1.44
N GLU A 106 -5.13 -16.94 1.81
CA GLU A 106 -4.06 -16.67 2.78
C GLU A 106 -4.59 -16.08 4.09
N PRO A 107 -4.09 -16.51 5.27
CA PRO A 107 -4.31 -15.82 6.54
C PRO A 107 -3.64 -14.44 6.53
N LEU A 108 -4.40 -13.39 6.22
CA LEU A 108 -3.90 -12.02 6.19
C LEU A 108 -3.65 -11.48 7.59
N GLN A 109 -4.51 -11.83 8.55
CA GLN A 109 -4.32 -11.51 9.95
C GLN A 109 -4.66 -12.71 10.83
N PHE A 110 -3.83 -12.90 11.85
CA PHE A 110 -4.04 -13.88 12.93
C PHE A 110 -3.28 -13.38 14.15
N PHE A 111 -3.97 -12.68 15.04
CA PHE A 111 -3.33 -12.11 16.21
C PHE A 111 -4.21 -12.16 17.47
N LEU A 112 -3.53 -12.07 18.62
CA LEU A 112 -4.13 -11.88 19.93
C LEU A 112 -3.71 -10.53 20.48
N ARG A 113 -4.68 -9.75 20.99
CA ARG A 113 -4.47 -8.46 21.64
C ARG A 113 -4.96 -8.53 23.08
N TYR A 114 -4.13 -8.06 24.01
CA TYR A 114 -4.50 -7.83 25.40
C TYR A 114 -4.52 -6.32 25.66
N SER A 115 -5.65 -5.81 26.16
CA SER A 115 -5.89 -4.38 26.42
C SER A 115 -5.84 -4.06 27.91
N ASP A 116 -5.64 -2.78 28.25
CA ASP A 116 -5.61 -2.27 29.62
C ASP A 116 -4.63 -3.01 30.53
N VAL A 117 -3.38 -3.19 30.02
CA VAL A 117 -2.31 -3.90 30.74
C VAL A 117 -2.01 -3.21 32.08
N ASN A 118 -1.77 -1.89 32.03
CA ASN A 118 -1.60 -1.01 33.20
C ASN A 118 -1.85 0.46 32.79
N GLU A 119 -1.56 1.41 33.68
CA GLU A 119 -1.78 2.84 33.44
C GLU A 119 -0.99 3.39 32.22
N TYR A 120 0.19 2.82 31.90
CA TYR A 120 1.06 3.25 30.82
C TYR A 120 0.84 2.45 29.54
N VAL A 121 0.72 1.12 29.64
CA VAL A 121 0.57 0.22 28.52
C VAL A 121 -0.91 -0.04 28.26
N LYS A 122 -1.41 0.52 27.18
CA LYS A 122 -2.83 0.40 26.78
C LYS A 122 -3.14 -0.94 26.12
N SER A 123 -2.19 -1.48 25.33
CA SER A 123 -2.36 -2.82 24.76
C SER A 123 -1.06 -3.43 24.27
N VAL A 124 -1.05 -4.76 24.21
CA VAL A 124 -0.02 -5.56 23.55
C VAL A 124 -0.71 -6.45 22.51
N THR A 125 -0.20 -6.47 21.28
CA THR A 125 -0.71 -7.33 20.21
C THR A 125 0.42 -8.21 19.69
N VAL A 126 0.15 -9.51 19.54
CA VAL A 126 1.13 -10.50 19.08
C VAL A 126 0.50 -11.36 17.96
N GLY A 127 1.23 -11.58 16.89
CA GLY A 127 0.84 -12.42 15.78
C GLY A 127 0.94 -11.70 14.43
N ARG A 128 0.24 -12.21 13.42
CA ARG A 128 0.18 -11.61 12.08
C ARG A 128 -0.87 -10.50 12.04
N MET A 129 -0.47 -9.31 11.64
CA MET A 129 -1.33 -8.13 11.61
C MET A 129 -1.07 -7.25 10.40
N THR A 130 -2.05 -6.43 10.05
CA THR A 130 -1.89 -5.34 9.07
C THR A 130 -1.81 -4.02 9.81
N LEU A 131 -1.04 -3.07 9.30
CA LEU A 131 -0.82 -1.76 9.92
C LEU A 131 -0.95 -0.63 8.90
N ASP A 132 -1.50 0.48 9.36
CA ASP A 132 -1.47 1.77 8.67
C ASP A 132 -0.93 2.82 9.65
N HIS A 133 0.18 3.48 9.33
CA HIS A 133 0.78 4.52 10.14
C HIS A 133 0.71 5.87 9.40
N GLY A 134 0.11 6.88 10.05
CA GLY A 134 0.01 8.25 9.55
C GLY A 134 -0.47 8.35 8.11
N SER A 135 0.31 9.00 7.29
CA SER A 135 0.07 9.19 5.86
C SER A 135 0.05 7.88 5.03
N ARG A 136 0.54 6.77 5.58
CA ARG A 136 0.74 5.48 4.90
C ARG A 136 1.82 5.50 3.82
N ARG A 137 2.71 6.49 3.83
CA ARG A 137 3.83 6.58 2.87
C ARG A 137 4.97 5.63 3.20
N LEU A 138 5.10 5.20 4.45
CA LEU A 138 6.18 4.31 4.93
C LEU A 138 5.69 2.93 5.34
N LEU A 139 4.55 2.85 6.04
CA LEU A 139 4.00 1.57 6.49
C LEU A 139 2.49 1.57 6.29
N ALA A 140 1.99 0.66 5.46
CA ALA A 140 0.59 0.61 5.07
C ALA A 140 0.11 -0.79 4.74
N ARG A 141 -1.17 -1.03 5.01
CA ARG A 141 -1.89 -2.25 4.59
C ARG A 141 -2.01 -2.36 3.06
N GLY A 142 -2.18 -1.25 2.34
CA GLY A 142 -2.22 -1.23 0.87
C GLY A 142 -3.55 -1.68 0.27
N VAL A 143 -4.66 -1.12 0.71
CA VAL A 143 -6.03 -1.56 0.34
C VAL A 143 -6.40 -1.39 -1.14
N TYR A 144 -5.70 -0.55 -1.91
CA TYR A 144 -5.98 -0.37 -3.34
C TYR A 144 -5.53 -1.59 -4.16
N ARG A 145 -4.34 -2.12 -3.88
CA ARG A 145 -3.82 -3.36 -4.51
C ARG A 145 -4.79 -4.53 -4.29
N ASN A 146 -4.68 -5.56 -5.09
CA ASN A 146 -5.50 -6.75 -4.89
C ASN A 146 -5.08 -7.52 -3.64
N THR A 147 -3.78 -7.60 -3.36
CA THR A 147 -3.23 -8.16 -2.13
C THR A 147 -2.81 -7.08 -1.15
N GLN A 148 -2.74 -7.41 0.12
CA GLN A 148 -2.43 -6.47 1.20
C GLN A 148 -1.13 -6.84 1.92
N ASN A 149 -0.48 -5.86 2.55
CA ASN A 149 0.70 -6.11 3.36
C ASN A 149 0.29 -6.63 4.75
N ALA A 150 1.03 -7.62 5.23
CA ALA A 150 0.93 -8.14 6.58
C ALA A 150 2.32 -8.21 7.24
N PHE A 151 2.34 -8.29 8.54
CA PHE A 151 3.55 -8.33 9.36
C PHE A 151 3.35 -9.31 10.51
N ASP A 152 4.30 -10.21 10.73
CA ASP A 152 4.35 -11.06 11.91
C ASP A 152 5.16 -10.36 13.00
N GLY A 153 4.67 -10.31 14.24
CA GLY A 153 5.44 -9.68 15.30
C GLY A 153 4.62 -9.20 16.49
N ILE A 154 5.13 -8.17 17.12
CA ILE A 154 4.56 -7.59 18.34
C ILE A 154 4.42 -6.07 18.20
N THR A 155 3.30 -5.54 18.68
CA THR A 155 3.11 -4.10 18.89
C THR A 155 2.69 -3.83 20.32
N VAL A 156 3.18 -2.72 20.87
CA VAL A 156 2.84 -2.21 22.21
C VAL A 156 2.30 -0.80 22.07
N ASP A 157 1.04 -0.60 22.40
CA ASP A 157 0.41 0.71 22.45
C ASP A 157 0.54 1.29 23.86
N THR A 158 1.05 2.50 23.96
CA THR A 158 1.23 3.24 25.19
C THR A 158 0.74 4.68 25.06
N GLU A 159 0.56 5.35 26.18
CA GLU A 159 0.23 6.77 26.22
C GLU A 159 1.20 7.49 27.15
N TYR A 160 1.82 8.56 26.67
CA TYR A 160 2.65 9.44 27.48
C TYR A 160 2.30 10.89 27.20
N GLN A 161 1.94 11.66 28.21
CA GLN A 161 1.50 13.06 28.11
C GLN A 161 0.40 13.25 27.03
N LYS A 162 -0.55 12.29 26.96
CA LYS A 162 -1.64 12.20 25.99
C LYS A 162 -1.18 11.94 24.53
N TRP A 163 0.11 11.76 24.27
CA TRP A 163 0.58 11.21 23.01
C TRP A 163 0.27 9.72 22.94
N ALA A 164 -0.39 9.30 21.89
CA ALA A 164 -0.56 7.88 21.59
C ALA A 164 0.70 7.37 20.89
N ILE A 165 1.39 6.40 21.49
CA ILE A 165 2.67 5.88 21.00
C ILE A 165 2.53 4.38 20.79
N ARG A 166 2.93 3.90 19.61
CA ARG A 166 3.04 2.48 19.28
C ARG A 166 4.50 2.13 19.06
N GLY A 167 5.07 1.32 19.94
CA GLY A 167 6.31 0.60 19.68
C GLY A 167 6.04 -0.71 18.97
N PHE A 168 6.97 -1.19 18.14
CA PHE A 168 6.78 -2.43 17.40
C PHE A 168 8.10 -3.12 17.01
N TYR A 169 8.02 -4.44 16.87
CA TYR A 169 9.00 -5.30 16.21
C TYR A 169 8.25 -6.22 15.25
N LEU A 170 8.54 -6.14 13.97
CA LEU A 170 7.77 -6.75 12.90
C LEU A 170 8.68 -7.44 11.88
N LEU A 171 8.26 -8.60 11.43
CA LEU A 171 8.81 -9.31 10.28
C LEU A 171 7.82 -9.14 9.11
N PRO A 172 8.19 -8.41 8.05
CA PRO A 172 7.34 -8.27 6.88
C PRO A 172 7.05 -9.63 6.24
N VAL A 173 5.79 -9.88 5.94
CA VAL A 173 5.34 -11.11 5.31
C VAL A 173 5.59 -11.04 3.81
N SER A 174 6.36 -12.00 3.29
CA SER A 174 6.59 -12.19 1.86
C SER A 174 5.45 -13.00 1.27
N ARG A 175 4.76 -12.40 0.29
CA ARG A 175 3.66 -13.04 -0.43
C ARG A 175 4.18 -14.08 -1.41
N LEU A 176 3.54 -15.25 -1.43
CA LEU A 176 3.88 -16.38 -2.26
C LEU A 176 2.66 -16.86 -3.08
N PRO A 177 2.84 -17.52 -4.24
CA PRO A 177 4.14 -17.81 -4.86
C PRO A 177 4.79 -16.56 -5.45
N SER A 178 6.08 -16.64 -5.79
CA SER A 178 6.82 -15.56 -6.44
C SER A 178 7.13 -15.85 -7.92
N ALA A 179 7.03 -17.09 -8.35
CA ALA A 179 7.25 -17.48 -9.74
C ALA A 179 6.06 -17.10 -10.61
N SER A 180 6.29 -16.43 -11.76
CA SER A 180 5.26 -15.88 -12.64
C SER A 180 4.22 -16.93 -13.06
N ALA A 181 4.64 -18.10 -13.51
CA ALA A 181 3.72 -19.18 -13.94
C ALA A 181 2.75 -19.61 -12.84
N LEU A 182 3.19 -19.70 -11.59
CA LEU A 182 2.34 -20.06 -10.46
C LEU A 182 1.36 -18.93 -10.10
N ILE A 183 1.79 -17.67 -10.32
CA ILE A 183 0.94 -16.49 -10.12
C ILE A 183 -0.16 -16.45 -11.19
N GLU A 184 0.18 -16.64 -12.48
CA GLU A 184 -0.76 -16.72 -13.60
C GLU A 184 -1.82 -17.81 -13.38
N ASP A 185 -1.43 -18.97 -12.86
CA ASP A 185 -2.33 -20.06 -12.53
C ASP A 185 -3.14 -19.86 -11.24
N ASN A 186 -2.97 -18.71 -10.54
CA ASN A 186 -3.56 -18.45 -9.22
C ASN A 186 -3.24 -19.58 -8.20
N GLU A 187 -2.05 -20.15 -8.28
CA GLU A 187 -1.62 -21.21 -7.39
C GLU A 187 -1.51 -20.72 -5.95
N ARG A 188 -1.78 -21.63 -5.02
CA ARG A 188 -1.73 -21.35 -3.60
C ARG A 188 -0.37 -21.70 -3.02
N ALA A 189 0.26 -20.74 -2.34
CA ALA A 189 1.39 -21.00 -1.46
C ALA A 189 1.24 -20.16 -0.18
N PHE A 190 1.59 -20.72 0.98
CA PHE A 190 1.53 -19.98 2.24
C PHE A 190 2.60 -18.90 2.30
N ASP A 191 2.19 -17.69 2.65
CA ASP A 191 3.07 -16.56 2.87
C ASP A 191 4.00 -16.82 4.06
N LYS A 192 5.26 -16.36 3.94
CA LYS A 192 6.29 -16.54 4.96
C LYS A 192 6.85 -15.22 5.42
N SER A 193 7.17 -15.10 6.69
CA SER A 193 8.06 -14.08 7.22
C SER A 193 9.44 -14.70 7.51
N TYR A 194 10.48 -13.89 7.36
CA TYR A 194 11.86 -14.30 7.54
C TYR A 194 12.51 -13.45 8.62
N SER A 195 13.27 -14.10 9.52
CA SER A 195 13.99 -13.41 10.61
C SER A 195 15.07 -12.46 10.10
N GLU A 196 15.54 -12.69 8.88
CA GLU A 196 16.54 -11.91 8.17
C GLU A 196 15.99 -10.56 7.67
N ARG A 197 14.65 -10.39 7.65
CA ARG A 197 14.00 -9.14 7.26
C ARG A 197 13.09 -8.65 8.39
N LYS A 198 13.44 -7.50 8.98
CA LYS A 198 12.73 -6.95 10.13
C LYS A 198 12.62 -5.44 10.07
N ILE A 199 11.56 -4.93 10.67
CA ILE A 199 11.37 -3.50 10.88
C ILE A 199 10.91 -3.27 12.32
N PHE A 200 11.53 -2.33 13.01
CA PHE A 200 11.18 -1.98 14.37
C PHE A 200 11.31 -0.48 14.61
N GLY A 201 10.68 0.00 15.64
CA GLY A 201 10.65 1.43 15.92
C GLY A 201 9.39 1.86 16.65
N PHE A 202 9.03 3.10 16.43
CA PHE A 202 7.81 3.65 16.99
C PHE A 202 7.08 4.59 16.03
N TYR A 203 5.78 4.73 16.28
CA TYR A 203 4.88 5.67 15.67
C TYR A 203 4.13 6.42 16.77
N ALA A 204 4.09 7.74 16.73
CA ALA A 204 3.45 8.56 17.74
C ALA A 204 2.51 9.59 17.12
N THR A 205 1.35 9.79 17.74
CA THR A 205 0.35 10.78 17.36
C THR A 205 0.11 11.73 18.52
N SER A 206 0.12 13.04 18.26
CA SER A 206 -0.15 14.06 19.28
C SER A 206 -1.63 14.02 19.74
N PRO A 207 -1.94 14.57 20.92
CA PRO A 207 -3.31 14.61 21.46
C PRO A 207 -4.32 15.24 20.48
N GLU A 208 -3.94 16.30 19.84
CA GLU A 208 -4.78 17.03 18.87
C GLU A 208 -4.77 16.38 17.48
N LYS A 209 -4.00 15.26 17.31
CA LYS A 209 -3.78 14.59 16.03
C LYS A 209 -3.19 15.49 14.94
N ALA A 210 -2.54 16.58 15.35
CA ALA A 210 -1.87 17.51 14.45
C ALA A 210 -0.53 16.96 13.99
N TRP A 211 0.19 16.24 14.87
CA TRP A 211 1.49 15.66 14.59
C TRP A 211 1.43 14.14 14.55
N ASN A 212 2.08 13.56 13.54
CA ASN A 212 2.48 12.16 13.51
C ASN A 212 4.00 12.10 13.39
N LEU A 213 4.65 11.33 14.25
CA LEU A 213 6.09 11.12 14.26
C LEU A 213 6.39 9.65 14.04
N HIS A 214 7.39 9.37 13.21
CA HIS A 214 7.83 8.01 12.90
C HIS A 214 9.33 7.89 13.12
N SER A 215 9.76 6.77 13.69
CA SER A 215 11.16 6.37 13.75
C SER A 215 11.22 4.88 13.48
N TYR A 216 11.81 4.50 12.34
CA TYR A 216 11.86 3.12 11.88
C TYR A 216 13.30 2.72 11.61
N TRP A 217 13.61 1.51 12.00
CA TRP A 217 14.85 0.84 11.61
C TRP A 217 14.45 -0.41 10.82
N PHE A 218 14.72 -0.39 9.52
CA PHE A 218 14.54 -1.54 8.64
C PHE A 218 15.87 -2.22 8.40
N LYS A 219 15.91 -3.53 8.62
CA LYS A 219 17.11 -4.34 8.44
C LYS A 219 16.77 -5.60 7.68
N GLU A 220 17.60 -5.91 6.68
CA GLU A 220 17.55 -7.20 5.98
C GLU A 220 18.95 -7.72 5.69
N SER A 221 19.05 -9.03 5.50
CA SER A 221 20.23 -9.74 5.05
C SER A 221 19.81 -10.90 4.16
N ASP A 222 20.73 -11.45 3.40
CA ASP A 222 20.48 -12.64 2.60
C ASP A 222 20.07 -13.79 3.50
N GLY A 223 19.09 -14.57 3.03
CA GLY A 223 18.61 -15.79 3.64
C GLY A 223 18.86 -16.99 2.75
N ALA A 224 18.54 -18.19 3.24
CA ALA A 224 18.70 -19.42 2.48
C ALA A 224 17.79 -19.46 1.22
N ASP A 225 16.61 -18.83 1.31
CA ASP A 225 15.57 -18.91 0.28
C ASP A 225 15.44 -17.62 -0.54
N PHE A 226 16.15 -16.55 -0.22
CA PHE A 226 16.03 -15.27 -0.92
C PHE A 226 17.28 -14.40 -0.76
N ALA A 227 17.57 -13.62 -1.80
CA ALA A 227 18.60 -12.60 -1.80
C ALA A 227 18.00 -11.23 -1.52
N THR A 228 18.77 -10.35 -0.91
CA THR A 228 18.39 -8.99 -0.56
C THR A 228 19.44 -7.98 -0.99
N ARG A 229 19.13 -6.69 -0.87
CA ARG A 229 20.11 -5.63 -1.02
C ARG A 229 20.85 -5.31 0.28
N ASN A 230 20.78 -6.19 1.27
CA ASN A 230 21.42 -6.06 2.59
C ASN A 230 21.16 -4.71 3.25
N ARG A 231 19.93 -4.19 3.14
CA ARG A 231 19.57 -2.86 3.62
C ARG A 231 19.63 -2.79 5.15
N ASP A 232 20.24 -1.73 5.66
CA ASP A 232 20.25 -1.34 7.07
C ASP A 232 19.88 0.16 7.13
N LEU A 233 18.56 0.48 7.21
CA LEU A 233 18.01 1.81 6.97
C LEU A 233 17.36 2.38 8.22
N TYR A 234 17.77 3.57 8.60
CA TYR A 234 17.10 4.40 9.60
C TYR A 234 16.24 5.45 8.92
N THR A 235 14.96 5.50 9.27
CA THR A 235 14.00 6.44 8.69
C THR A 235 13.33 7.23 9.80
N LEU A 236 13.40 8.55 9.72
CA LEU A 236 12.68 9.48 10.58
C LEU A 236 11.65 10.23 9.73
N ALA A 237 10.43 10.40 10.26
CA ALA A 237 9.41 11.20 9.59
C ALA A 237 8.61 12.04 10.60
N ALA A 238 8.24 13.23 10.16
CA ALA A 238 7.33 14.11 10.87
C ALA A 238 6.24 14.60 9.89
N GLU A 239 4.98 14.36 10.23
CA GLU A 239 3.82 14.85 9.52
C GLU A 239 3.07 15.84 10.40
N TYR A 240 2.70 16.99 9.84
CA TYR A 240 1.89 18.02 10.51
C TYR A 240 0.64 18.34 9.70
N SER A 241 -0.50 18.30 10.37
CA SER A 241 -1.79 18.67 9.80
C SER A 241 -2.44 19.77 10.60
N THR A 242 -2.96 20.80 9.95
CA THR A 242 -3.62 21.93 10.61
C THR A 242 -4.77 22.51 9.80
N THR A 243 -5.61 23.26 10.48
CA THR A 243 -6.59 24.14 9.83
C THR A 243 -6.16 25.59 10.09
N ILE A 244 -5.91 26.32 9.00
CA ILE A 244 -5.54 27.73 9.01
C ILE A 244 -6.81 28.55 8.73
N GLY A 245 -6.89 29.76 9.19
CA GLY A 245 -8.08 30.64 9.11
C GLY A 245 -8.93 30.46 7.83
N ASN A 246 -10.21 30.76 7.92
CA ASN A 246 -11.20 30.60 6.83
C ASN A 246 -11.34 29.18 6.26
N GLY A 247 -11.04 28.13 7.07
CA GLY A 247 -11.26 26.72 6.71
C GLY A 247 -10.25 26.14 5.73
N TRP A 248 -9.09 26.76 5.54
CA TRP A 248 -7.99 26.16 4.82
C TRP A 248 -7.39 25.00 5.63
N LYS A 249 -7.21 23.85 5.00
CA LYS A 249 -6.53 22.70 5.56
C LYS A 249 -5.15 22.58 4.92
N ALA A 250 -4.14 22.42 5.75
CA ALA A 250 -2.76 22.20 5.32
C ALA A 250 -2.21 20.92 5.94
N ASN A 251 -1.38 20.21 5.19
CA ASN A 251 -0.60 19.07 5.65
C ASN A 251 0.79 19.19 5.05
N ALA A 252 1.80 18.85 5.84
CA ALA A 252 3.18 18.75 5.41
C ALA A 252 3.81 17.52 6.06
N GLU A 253 4.58 16.75 5.32
CA GLU A 253 5.35 15.63 5.80
C GLU A 253 6.77 15.69 5.26
N LEU A 254 7.74 15.48 6.14
CA LEU A 254 9.15 15.35 5.80
C LEU A 254 9.67 14.01 6.30
N ILE A 255 10.39 13.28 5.45
CA ILE A 255 10.95 11.97 5.72
C ILE A 255 12.43 12.00 5.36
N GLY A 256 13.29 11.67 6.30
CA GLY A 256 14.73 11.50 6.09
C GLY A 256 15.13 10.04 6.28
N GLN A 257 16.05 9.56 5.46
CA GLN A 257 16.52 8.19 5.49
C GLN A 257 18.04 8.15 5.37
N THR A 258 18.69 7.33 6.21
CA THR A 258 20.13 7.09 6.21
C THR A 258 20.43 5.62 6.54
N GLY A 259 21.64 5.16 6.28
CA GLY A 259 22.08 3.80 6.54
C GLY A 259 22.89 3.25 5.40
N THR A 260 22.77 1.95 5.12
CA THR A 260 23.49 1.28 4.04
C THR A 260 22.56 0.41 3.19
N THR A 261 22.96 0.18 1.95
CA THR A 261 22.33 -0.75 1.01
C THR A 261 23.34 -1.26 -0.02
N ARG A 262 23.10 -2.41 -0.63
CA ARG A 262 23.82 -2.81 -1.84
C ARG A 262 23.09 -2.29 -3.08
N GLN A 263 23.80 -2.19 -4.21
CA GLN A 263 23.22 -1.76 -5.48
C GLN A 263 22.22 -2.79 -6.01
N THR A 264 22.56 -4.08 -5.91
CA THR A 264 21.78 -5.19 -6.46
C THR A 264 21.49 -6.26 -5.40
N THR A 265 20.81 -7.31 -5.82
CA THR A 265 20.62 -8.56 -5.04
C THR A 265 21.53 -9.67 -5.52
N ALA A 266 22.51 -9.40 -6.38
CA ALA A 266 23.44 -10.38 -6.89
C ALA A 266 24.36 -10.89 -5.76
N ALA A 267 24.68 -12.17 -5.77
CA ALA A 267 25.46 -12.80 -4.70
C ALA A 267 26.92 -12.30 -4.63
N ASP A 268 27.43 -11.78 -5.72
CA ASP A 268 28.76 -11.18 -5.85
C ASP A 268 28.80 -9.68 -5.52
N ASP A 269 27.65 -9.03 -5.38
CA ASP A 269 27.55 -7.65 -4.92
C ASP A 269 27.69 -7.58 -3.41
N MET A 270 28.92 -7.32 -2.96
CA MET A 270 29.29 -7.21 -1.54
C MET A 270 29.58 -5.77 -1.10
N THR A 271 29.37 -4.80 -1.98
CA THR A 271 29.68 -3.39 -1.69
C THR A 271 28.51 -2.73 -0.99
N ASP A 272 28.71 -2.28 0.23
CA ASP A 272 27.73 -1.46 0.94
C ASP A 272 27.87 0.00 0.50
N LEU A 273 26.78 0.59 0.05
CA LEU A 273 26.66 2.00 -0.33
C LEU A 273 25.98 2.77 0.81
N ASP A 274 26.44 3.96 1.11
CA ASP A 274 25.78 4.86 2.06
C ASP A 274 24.44 5.34 1.52
N VAL A 275 23.42 5.40 2.37
CA VAL A 275 22.11 5.99 2.02
C VAL A 275 21.96 7.34 2.67
N ARG A 276 21.67 8.39 1.85
CA ARG A 276 21.40 9.76 2.28
C ARG A 276 20.26 10.32 1.45
N ALA A 277 19.04 9.99 1.83
CA ALA A 277 17.86 10.24 1.01
C ALA A 277 16.76 10.94 1.80
N TRP A 278 15.87 11.65 1.11
CA TRP A 278 14.74 12.30 1.73
C TRP A 278 13.52 12.41 0.82
N MET A 279 12.36 12.53 1.44
CA MET A 279 11.07 12.72 0.79
C MET A 279 10.30 13.82 1.49
N ALA A 280 9.48 14.55 0.74
CA ALA A 280 8.55 15.53 1.27
C ALA A 280 7.20 15.42 0.58
N HIS A 281 6.14 15.68 1.33
CA HIS A 281 4.81 15.89 0.81
C HIS A 281 4.22 17.14 1.43
N GLY A 282 3.48 17.90 0.64
CA GLY A 282 2.72 19.04 1.14
C GLY A 282 1.41 19.20 0.37
N HIS A 283 0.36 19.60 1.08
CA HIS A 283 -0.83 20.08 0.40
C HIS A 283 -1.53 21.17 1.22
N ILE A 284 -2.21 22.04 0.49
CA ILE A 284 -3.09 23.07 1.06
C ILE A 284 -4.38 23.12 0.24
N GLY A 285 -5.52 23.18 0.92
CA GLY A 285 -6.81 23.20 0.24
C GLY A 285 -7.94 23.66 1.12
N ARG A 286 -9.08 23.92 0.51
CA ARG A 286 -10.30 24.30 1.21
C ARG A 286 -11.55 23.86 0.47
N LYS A 287 -12.69 23.91 1.14
CA LYS A 287 -13.98 23.83 0.47
C LYS A 287 -14.20 25.10 -0.37
N VAL A 288 -14.47 24.92 -1.65
CA VAL A 288 -14.85 25.99 -2.57
C VAL A 288 -16.37 26.20 -2.62
N ASN A 289 -17.13 25.16 -2.21
CA ASN A 289 -18.55 25.16 -1.90
C ASN A 289 -18.86 24.02 -0.92
N ASP A 290 -20.12 23.80 -0.55
CA ASP A 290 -20.51 22.80 0.46
C ASP A 290 -20.13 21.36 0.09
N SER A 291 -20.05 21.07 -1.20
CA SER A 291 -19.83 19.72 -1.74
C SER A 291 -18.39 19.48 -2.20
N THR A 292 -17.65 20.52 -2.56
CA THR A 292 -16.37 20.40 -3.26
C THR A 292 -15.20 20.91 -2.42
N PHE A 293 -14.21 20.05 -2.24
CA PHE A 293 -12.91 20.37 -1.67
C PHE A 293 -11.85 20.43 -2.78
N LEU A 294 -11.12 21.54 -2.87
CA LEU A 294 -10.02 21.73 -3.82
C LEU A 294 -8.72 21.89 -3.05
N ARG A 295 -7.65 21.22 -3.51
CA ARG A 295 -6.31 21.33 -2.96
C ARG A 295 -5.23 21.43 -4.02
N ALA A 296 -4.16 22.15 -3.72
CA ALA A 296 -2.87 22.06 -4.37
C ALA A 296 -1.99 21.13 -3.54
N GLU A 297 -1.18 20.31 -4.20
CA GLU A 297 -0.30 19.32 -3.57
C GLU A 297 1.03 19.27 -4.28
N ILE A 298 2.08 18.87 -3.56
CA ILE A 298 3.40 18.59 -4.11
C ILE A 298 3.98 17.36 -3.42
N ASP A 299 4.59 16.49 -4.20
CA ASP A 299 5.40 15.38 -3.74
C ASP A 299 6.83 15.57 -4.25
N TYR A 300 7.79 15.29 -3.38
CA TYR A 300 9.22 15.31 -3.69
C TYR A 300 9.88 14.06 -3.11
N ALA A 301 10.80 13.48 -3.87
CA ALA A 301 11.73 12.49 -3.37
C ALA A 301 13.07 12.65 -4.07
N SER A 302 14.14 12.69 -3.28
CA SER A 302 15.50 12.86 -3.80
C SER A 302 15.86 11.78 -4.81
N GLY A 303 16.66 12.18 -5.80
CA GLY A 303 17.18 11.34 -6.86
C GLY A 303 18.67 11.08 -6.72
N ASP A 304 19.11 10.14 -7.52
CA ASP A 304 20.50 9.78 -7.69
C ASP A 304 20.84 9.82 -9.19
N ASN A 305 21.92 10.49 -9.54
CA ASN A 305 22.40 10.61 -10.92
C ASN A 305 23.87 10.19 -11.07
N ASN A 306 24.45 9.61 -10.03
CA ASN A 306 25.81 9.12 -10.04
C ASN A 306 25.86 7.70 -9.44
N SER A 307 25.79 6.70 -10.30
CA SER A 307 25.88 5.29 -9.90
C SER A 307 27.31 4.84 -9.55
N ASP A 308 28.30 5.70 -9.78
CA ASP A 308 29.73 5.37 -9.66
C ASP A 308 30.31 5.81 -8.29
N ASP A 309 29.53 6.55 -7.49
CA ASP A 309 29.94 6.89 -6.13
C ASP A 309 29.44 5.86 -5.10
N ASP A 310 29.80 6.04 -3.85
CA ASP A 310 29.47 5.17 -2.74
C ASP A 310 28.20 5.58 -1.99
N THR A 311 27.37 6.47 -2.57
CA THR A 311 26.21 7.05 -1.89
C THR A 311 24.95 6.87 -2.75
N VAL A 312 23.86 6.38 -2.14
CA VAL A 312 22.52 6.29 -2.73
C VAL A 312 21.65 7.42 -2.19
N HIS A 313 21.21 8.32 -3.07
CA HIS A 313 20.33 9.44 -2.72
C HIS A 313 18.84 9.14 -2.95
N SER A 314 18.50 7.97 -3.46
CA SER A 314 17.13 7.53 -3.72
C SER A 314 16.52 6.88 -2.49
N PRO A 315 15.40 7.41 -1.95
CA PRO A 315 14.77 6.86 -0.75
C PRO A 315 14.04 5.55 -1.02
N ASP A 316 13.97 4.71 0.00
CA ASP A 316 13.16 3.52 0.06
C ASP A 316 11.81 3.82 0.71
N SER A 317 10.70 3.51 0.03
CA SER A 317 9.34 3.70 0.56
C SER A 317 8.94 2.61 1.56
N LEU A 318 9.82 1.69 1.93
CA LEU A 318 9.57 0.55 2.80
C LEU A 318 8.30 -0.22 2.34
N TYR A 319 7.26 -0.25 3.17
CA TYR A 319 5.97 -0.91 2.90
C TYR A 319 4.83 0.10 2.68
N GLY A 320 5.17 1.31 2.27
CA GLY A 320 4.23 2.38 1.98
C GLY A 320 3.41 2.16 0.71
N VAL A 321 2.40 3.01 0.53
CA VAL A 321 1.54 3.03 -0.65
C VAL A 321 1.68 4.33 -1.41
N ARG A 322 1.53 4.27 -2.75
CA ARG A 322 1.71 5.39 -3.67
C ARG A 322 0.39 5.92 -4.23
N ARG A 323 -0.69 5.12 -4.16
CA ARG A 323 -1.98 5.41 -4.79
C ARG A 323 -2.58 6.77 -4.42
N PHE A 324 -2.36 7.22 -3.21
CA PHE A 324 -2.93 8.49 -2.74
C PHE A 324 -2.25 9.71 -3.35
N ASP A 325 -0.97 9.61 -3.65
CA ASP A 325 -0.15 10.70 -4.15
C ASP A 325 -0.09 10.70 -5.68
N PHE A 326 0.22 9.55 -6.28
CA PHE A 326 0.53 9.44 -7.70
C PHE A 326 -0.57 8.80 -8.55
N GLY A 327 -1.77 8.53 -7.99
CA GLY A 327 -2.85 7.89 -8.73
C GLY A 327 -2.61 6.40 -8.97
N PRO A 328 -3.02 5.83 -10.12
CA PRO A 328 -2.94 4.39 -10.39
C PRO A 328 -1.54 3.89 -10.77
N THR A 329 -0.48 4.50 -10.23
CA THR A 329 0.92 4.19 -10.58
C THR A 329 1.34 2.78 -10.19
N ASP A 330 0.66 2.12 -9.25
CA ASP A 330 0.89 0.71 -8.93
C ASP A 330 0.60 -0.19 -10.15
N VAL A 331 -0.25 0.25 -11.08
CA VAL A 331 -0.56 -0.42 -12.34
C VAL A 331 0.46 -0.05 -13.42
N TYR A 332 0.76 1.25 -13.58
CA TYR A 332 1.76 1.70 -14.55
C TYR A 332 3.19 1.29 -14.17
N GLN A 333 3.44 1.08 -12.87
CA GLN A 333 4.79 1.00 -12.28
C GLN A 333 5.67 2.24 -12.55
N GLY A 334 5.07 3.34 -13.01
CA GLY A 334 5.76 4.51 -13.51
C GLY A 334 6.30 5.43 -12.44
N PHE A 335 5.41 5.98 -11.62
CA PHE A 335 5.83 6.95 -10.62
C PHE A 335 6.22 6.27 -9.32
N ARG A 336 7.48 6.35 -8.98
CA ARG A 336 8.02 5.86 -7.70
C ARG A 336 8.18 7.04 -6.76
N ARG A 337 8.14 6.80 -5.46
CA ARG A 337 8.51 7.81 -4.46
C ARG A 337 10.03 7.80 -4.29
N SER A 338 10.70 8.10 -5.39
CA SER A 338 12.14 8.12 -5.55
C SER A 338 12.46 8.91 -6.81
N ASN A 339 13.41 9.81 -6.76
CA ASN A 339 13.83 10.65 -7.88
C ASN A 339 12.66 11.36 -8.58
N ILE A 340 11.87 12.15 -7.83
CA ILE A 340 10.62 12.71 -8.35
C ILE A 340 10.28 14.08 -7.76
N ILE A 341 9.80 14.98 -8.62
CA ILE A 341 9.15 16.25 -8.27
C ILE A 341 7.78 16.22 -8.92
N ALA A 342 6.70 16.34 -8.14
CA ALA A 342 5.35 16.12 -8.66
C ALA A 342 4.32 17.09 -8.05
N PRO A 343 4.26 18.35 -8.51
CA PRO A 343 3.17 19.27 -8.17
C PRO A 343 1.85 18.83 -8.83
N GLY A 344 0.74 19.14 -8.14
CA GLY A 344 -0.57 18.78 -8.64
C GLY A 344 -1.73 19.57 -8.02
N LEU A 345 -2.89 19.37 -8.61
CA LEU A 345 -4.17 19.88 -8.15
C LEU A 345 -5.15 18.72 -8.02
N ARG A 346 -5.97 18.74 -6.98
CA ARG A 346 -6.99 17.71 -6.80
C ARG A 346 -8.28 18.30 -6.27
N SER A 347 -9.40 17.93 -6.90
CA SER A 347 -10.73 18.22 -6.39
C SER A 347 -11.45 16.95 -5.98
N VAL A 348 -12.25 17.04 -4.93
CA VAL A 348 -13.16 15.98 -4.50
C VAL A 348 -14.52 16.60 -4.26
N THR A 349 -15.51 16.17 -5.04
CA THR A 349 -16.90 16.61 -4.93
C THR A 349 -17.76 15.46 -4.40
N LYS A 350 -18.55 15.74 -3.36
CA LYS A 350 -19.48 14.76 -2.76
C LYS A 350 -20.89 15.33 -2.81
N VAL A 351 -21.78 14.64 -3.51
CA VAL A 351 -23.20 14.96 -3.60
C VAL A 351 -24.01 13.69 -3.42
N ASP A 352 -24.84 13.65 -2.40
CA ASP A 352 -25.64 12.48 -2.02
C ASP A 352 -24.81 11.18 -1.93
N LYS A 353 -25.08 10.24 -2.82
CA LYS A 353 -24.40 8.94 -2.91
C LYS A 353 -23.17 8.94 -3.82
N HIS A 354 -22.83 10.10 -4.40
CA HIS A 354 -21.77 10.22 -5.39
C HIS A 354 -20.56 10.92 -4.82
N GLU A 355 -19.37 10.41 -5.14
CA GLU A 355 -18.08 11.06 -4.93
C GLU A 355 -17.33 11.10 -6.26
N VAL A 356 -16.99 12.27 -6.72
CA VAL A 356 -16.15 12.47 -7.91
C VAL A 356 -14.83 13.08 -7.49
N MET A 357 -13.73 12.50 -7.91
CA MET A 357 -12.38 13.04 -7.74
C MET A 357 -11.78 13.31 -9.11
N VAL A 358 -11.22 14.50 -9.29
CA VAL A 358 -10.38 14.87 -10.43
C VAL A 358 -9.04 15.31 -9.91
N GLY A 359 -7.98 14.71 -10.43
CA GLY A 359 -6.59 15.01 -10.07
C GLY A 359 -5.76 15.31 -11.32
N TYR A 360 -4.96 16.36 -11.28
CA TYR A 360 -3.94 16.67 -12.26
C TYR A 360 -2.58 16.69 -11.57
N LYS A 361 -1.55 16.13 -12.22
CA LYS A 361 -0.18 16.12 -11.72
C LYS A 361 0.79 16.21 -12.87
N ALA A 362 1.74 17.13 -12.78
CA ALA A 362 2.90 17.17 -13.65
C ALA A 362 4.11 16.59 -12.90
N VAL A 363 4.99 15.88 -13.60
CA VAL A 363 6.01 15.04 -12.93
C VAL A 363 7.35 15.20 -13.64
N TRP A 364 8.40 15.41 -12.86
CA TRP A 364 9.79 15.49 -13.28
C TRP A 364 10.66 14.52 -12.49
N TYR A 365 11.76 14.10 -13.06
CA TYR A 365 12.86 13.56 -12.28
C TYR A 365 13.54 14.67 -11.47
N ASP A 366 14.00 14.38 -10.27
CA ASP A 366 14.82 15.30 -9.44
C ASP A 366 16.25 15.37 -10.00
N LYS A 367 16.77 14.24 -10.45
CA LYS A 367 18.11 14.09 -11.01
C LYS A 367 18.06 13.26 -12.28
N VAL A 368 18.79 13.70 -13.26
CA VAL A 368 19.04 12.97 -14.53
C VAL A 368 20.52 13.09 -14.90
N GLU A 369 21.00 12.22 -15.76
CA GLU A 369 22.33 12.33 -16.33
C GLU A 369 22.46 13.63 -17.14
N ALA A 370 23.69 14.13 -17.28
CA ALA A 370 23.94 15.38 -18.02
C ALA A 370 23.46 15.29 -19.47
N GLY A 371 22.53 16.15 -19.86
CA GLY A 371 21.95 16.22 -21.18
C GLY A 371 20.74 15.31 -21.42
N ALA A 372 20.29 14.57 -20.41
CA ALA A 372 19.02 13.84 -20.47
C ALA A 372 17.85 14.74 -20.06
N ASP A 373 16.67 14.46 -20.60
CA ASP A 373 15.44 15.15 -20.27
C ASP A 373 14.92 14.72 -18.90
N ASP A 374 14.37 15.66 -18.14
CA ASP A 374 13.84 15.42 -16.79
C ASP A 374 12.31 15.38 -16.72
N PHE A 375 11.61 15.89 -17.72
CA PHE A 375 10.15 15.94 -17.74
C PHE A 375 9.55 14.57 -18.07
N MET A 376 8.97 13.92 -17.05
CA MET A 376 8.32 12.60 -17.20
C MET A 376 6.94 12.70 -17.84
N GLY A 377 6.25 13.85 -17.72
CA GLY A 377 4.93 14.04 -18.29
C GLY A 377 3.89 14.61 -17.34
N GLN A 378 2.63 14.53 -17.75
CA GLN A 378 1.51 15.05 -17.00
C GLN A 378 0.34 14.08 -17.01
N GLN A 379 -0.26 13.87 -15.85
CA GLN A 379 -1.34 12.92 -15.65
C GLN A 379 -2.64 13.61 -15.25
N LEU A 380 -3.71 13.27 -15.93
CA LEU A 380 -5.08 13.55 -15.51
C LEU A 380 -5.70 12.26 -14.98
N GLU A 381 -6.25 12.30 -13.76
CA GLU A 381 -7.00 11.18 -13.16
C GLU A 381 -8.43 11.61 -12.85
N VAL A 382 -9.38 10.74 -13.16
CA VAL A 382 -10.78 10.88 -12.78
C VAL A 382 -11.25 9.62 -12.07
N ARG A 383 -12.00 9.77 -10.97
CA ARG A 383 -12.63 8.65 -10.26
C ARG A 383 -14.03 9.04 -9.83
N TRP A 384 -14.99 8.18 -10.14
CA TRP A 384 -16.35 8.30 -9.66
C TRP A 384 -16.72 7.09 -8.80
N ARG A 385 -17.25 7.34 -7.62
CA ARG A 385 -17.77 6.38 -6.67
C ARG A 385 -19.25 6.61 -6.47
N TYR A 386 -20.02 5.54 -6.55
CA TYR A 386 -21.45 5.54 -6.32
C TYR A 386 -21.81 4.52 -5.23
N LYS A 387 -22.37 5.01 -4.11
CA LYS A 387 -22.89 4.16 -3.04
C LYS A 387 -24.30 3.71 -3.40
N ALA A 388 -24.40 2.66 -4.19
CA ALA A 388 -25.68 2.15 -4.71
C ALA A 388 -26.61 1.68 -3.57
N LEU A 389 -26.05 0.91 -2.60
CA LEU A 389 -26.68 0.45 -1.37
C LEU A 389 -25.78 0.77 -0.17
N PRO A 390 -26.24 0.62 1.10
CA PRO A 390 -25.40 0.80 2.27
C PRO A 390 -24.08 0.01 2.23
N ASP A 391 -24.12 -1.19 1.70
CA ASP A 391 -23.06 -2.20 1.61
C ASP A 391 -22.50 -2.38 0.21
N LEU A 392 -23.06 -1.71 -0.82
CA LEU A 392 -22.63 -1.82 -2.20
C LEU A 392 -22.10 -0.51 -2.75
N ARG A 393 -20.85 -0.50 -3.19
CA ARG A 393 -20.22 0.60 -3.90
C ARG A 393 -19.77 0.18 -5.30
N LEU A 394 -20.12 0.99 -6.27
CA LEU A 394 -19.57 0.95 -7.62
C LEU A 394 -18.48 2.02 -7.73
N GLU A 395 -17.41 1.72 -8.44
CA GLU A 395 -16.31 2.67 -8.67
C GLU A 395 -15.87 2.57 -10.12
N PHE A 396 -15.75 3.72 -10.78
CA PHE A 396 -15.20 3.87 -12.12
C PHE A 396 -14.07 4.87 -12.03
N GLY A 397 -12.97 4.58 -12.70
CA GLY A 397 -11.84 5.48 -12.73
C GLY A 397 -11.02 5.32 -13.98
N GLY A 398 -10.25 6.36 -14.28
CA GLY A 398 -9.33 6.35 -15.38
C GLY A 398 -8.24 7.37 -15.16
N ALA A 399 -7.15 7.21 -15.86
CA ALA A 399 -6.06 8.15 -15.93
C ALA A 399 -5.47 8.17 -17.34
N TYR A 400 -5.06 9.35 -17.75
CA TYR A 400 -4.33 9.59 -18.97
C TYR A 400 -3.01 10.25 -18.61
N LEU A 401 -1.91 9.64 -19.03
CA LEU A 401 -0.57 10.19 -18.88
C LEU A 401 -0.06 10.59 -20.26
N HIS A 402 0.06 11.89 -20.48
CA HIS A 402 0.83 12.44 -21.58
C HIS A 402 2.31 12.36 -21.17
N LYS A 403 3.06 11.49 -21.85
CA LYS A 403 4.48 11.31 -21.57
C LYS A 403 5.26 12.53 -22.03
N GLY A 404 6.26 12.89 -21.25
CA GLY A 404 7.23 13.91 -21.61
C GLY A 404 8.50 13.27 -22.16
N ASP A 405 9.42 14.12 -22.62
CA ASP A 405 10.63 13.73 -23.33
C ASP A 405 11.47 12.68 -22.58
N ALA A 406 11.44 12.71 -21.23
CA ALA A 406 12.13 11.73 -20.40
C ALA A 406 11.55 10.30 -20.48
N LEU A 407 10.32 10.13 -20.99
CA LEU A 407 9.63 8.84 -21.13
C LEU A 407 9.34 8.47 -22.60
N GLU A 408 9.57 9.38 -23.54
CA GLU A 408 9.33 9.16 -24.97
C GLU A 408 10.46 8.36 -25.63
N ALA A 409 11.58 8.18 -24.97
CA ALA A 409 12.68 7.37 -25.47
C ALA A 409 12.34 5.89 -25.41
N GLY A 410 12.27 5.20 -26.55
CA GLY A 410 12.11 3.75 -26.66
C GLY A 410 10.76 3.30 -27.23
N ASP A 411 10.49 2.01 -27.13
CA ASP A 411 9.34 1.34 -27.77
C ASP A 411 7.97 1.65 -27.16
N TYR A 412 7.92 2.38 -26.04
CA TYR A 412 6.70 2.78 -25.32
C TYR A 412 6.53 4.31 -25.26
N ALA A 413 6.92 5.01 -26.33
CA ALA A 413 6.81 6.47 -26.42
C ALA A 413 5.36 6.98 -26.36
N ASP A 414 4.38 6.17 -26.80
CA ASP A 414 2.98 6.56 -26.81
C ASP A 414 2.42 6.80 -25.40
N ASP A 415 1.49 7.74 -25.30
CA ASP A 415 0.80 8.10 -24.05
C ASP A 415 0.11 6.92 -23.37
N SER A 416 0.19 6.87 -22.05
CA SER A 416 -0.44 5.79 -21.27
C SER A 416 -1.91 6.09 -20.98
N GLN A 417 -2.76 5.09 -21.18
CA GLN A 417 -4.18 5.15 -20.85
C GLN A 417 -4.54 4.03 -19.89
N PHE A 418 -5.24 4.37 -18.82
CA PHE A 418 -5.72 3.43 -17.83
C PHE A 418 -7.18 3.68 -17.52
N ALA A 419 -7.98 2.62 -17.52
CA ALA A 419 -9.35 2.67 -17.06
C ALA A 419 -9.67 1.45 -16.20
N TYR A 420 -10.61 1.61 -15.26
CA TYR A 420 -11.11 0.50 -14.47
C TYR A 420 -12.54 0.70 -14.04
N THR A 421 -13.21 -0.42 -13.79
CA THR A 421 -14.49 -0.49 -13.09
C THR A 421 -14.38 -1.46 -11.93
N ALA A 422 -14.99 -1.13 -10.81
CA ALA A 422 -14.97 -1.99 -9.63
C ALA A 422 -16.33 -2.04 -8.94
N PHE A 423 -16.65 -3.24 -8.50
CA PHE A 423 -17.78 -3.57 -7.65
C PHE A 423 -17.21 -3.94 -6.26
N LEU A 424 -17.68 -3.28 -5.21
CA LEU A 424 -17.29 -3.59 -3.84
C LEU A 424 -18.54 -3.79 -2.98
N TYR A 425 -18.71 -5.00 -2.47
CA TYR A 425 -19.72 -5.37 -1.49
C TYR A 425 -19.05 -5.58 -0.12
N SER A 426 -19.66 -5.06 0.94
CA SER A 426 -19.14 -5.20 2.32
C SER A 426 -20.28 -5.56 3.27
N PHE A 427 -20.05 -6.41 4.25
CA PHE A 427 -21.04 -6.87 5.22
C PHE A 427 -20.44 -7.01 6.61
#